data_29c17f8ec0b352fd76f6d87c037032fd
#
_entry.id   29c17f8ec0b352fd76f6d87c037032fd
#
_cell.length_a   1.000
_cell.length_b   1.000
_cell.length_c   1.000
_cell.angle_alpha   90.00
_cell.angle_beta   90.00
_cell.angle_gamma   90.00
#
_symmetry.space_group_name_H-M   'P 1'
#
loop_
_entity.id
_entity.type
_entity.pdbx_description
1 polymer ?
#
loop_
_entity_poly.entity_id
_entity_poly.type
_entity_poly.pdbx_seq_one_letter_code
_entity_poly.pdbx_strand_id
1 'polypeptide(L)'
;MSDLKKKPLFNPGGDTDVRLRRMIGGNTTNLNDFNNLRYTWVNNWYRQAMNNFWIPEEINLSQDIKDYPNLTDDERTAYNKILSFLVFLDSIQTANLPCIGEYITANEINLCLSIQAFQECVHSQSYSYMLDSICSPVERNDILYQWKNDEHLLRRNTFIGDLYNEFQEKKDDFTLLKVMMANYILEGIYFYSGFMFFYNLSRNGKMPGSAQEIRYINRDENTHIWLFRNMILEMKKELPELFTPEHIEILKEMLKEGVRQEIAWGHYVIGNQIAGLTKEMITDYIQYLGNLRFINLGFDPLYPDHTQEPDSMRWVSQYSNANMVKTDFFEAKSTAYAKSTALIDDL
;
A
#
# COMPACT_ATOMS: atom_id res chain seq x y z
N MET A 1 10.08 21.08 -17.39
CA MET A 1 9.13 19.98 -17.19
C MET A 1 8.40 19.78 -18.50
N SER A 2 8.30 18.54 -18.99
CA SER A 2 7.57 18.24 -20.22
C SER A 2 6.11 17.95 -19.89
N ASP A 3 5.19 18.40 -20.76
CA ASP A 3 3.78 18.04 -20.67
C ASP A 3 3.64 16.54 -20.96
N LEU A 4 3.17 15.78 -19.99
CA LEU A 4 2.88 14.37 -20.15
C LEU A 4 1.67 14.16 -21.07
N LYS A 5 1.82 13.27 -22.03
CA LYS A 5 0.72 12.86 -22.90
C LYS A 5 0.18 11.50 -22.50
N LYS A 6 -1.13 11.38 -22.44
CA LYS A 6 -1.78 10.09 -22.29
C LYS A 6 -1.38 9.18 -23.45
N LYS A 7 -1.09 7.91 -23.14
CA LYS A 7 -0.83 6.92 -24.18
C LYS A 7 -2.12 6.64 -24.97
N PRO A 8 -2.05 6.42 -26.28
CA PRO A 8 -3.19 5.99 -27.07
C PRO A 8 -3.58 4.54 -26.69
N LEU A 9 -4.85 4.22 -26.65
CA LEU A 9 -5.32 2.84 -26.38
C LEU A 9 -4.97 1.88 -27.50
N PHE A 10 -4.99 2.35 -28.74
CA PHE A 10 -4.65 1.57 -29.94
C PHE A 10 -3.62 2.34 -30.76
N ASN A 11 -2.45 1.74 -30.97
CA ASN A 11 -1.36 2.34 -31.73
C ASN A 11 -0.62 1.27 -32.58
N PRO A 12 -1.08 1.02 -33.81
CA PRO A 12 -0.43 0.05 -34.70
C PRO A 12 0.97 0.48 -35.17
N GLY A 13 1.31 1.78 -35.03
CA GLY A 13 2.63 2.33 -35.31
C GLY A 13 3.57 2.36 -34.09
N GLY A 14 3.19 1.73 -32.99
CA GLY A 14 4.02 1.66 -31.79
C GLY A 14 5.26 0.79 -31.96
N ASP A 15 6.24 1.01 -31.08
CA ASP A 15 7.50 0.28 -31.10
C ASP A 15 7.31 -1.18 -30.73
N THR A 16 7.93 -2.07 -31.52
CA THR A 16 7.96 -3.51 -31.26
C THR A 16 9.27 -3.97 -30.59
N ASP A 17 10.31 -3.15 -30.63
CA ASP A 17 11.59 -3.44 -29.95
C ASP A 17 11.48 -3.09 -28.47
N VAL A 18 11.59 -4.11 -27.61
CA VAL A 18 11.54 -3.96 -26.16
C VAL A 18 12.58 -2.97 -25.59
N ARG A 19 13.72 -2.82 -26.28
CA ARG A 19 14.81 -1.91 -25.87
C ARG A 19 14.40 -0.43 -25.97
N LEU A 20 13.44 -0.12 -26.85
CA LEU A 20 12.90 1.25 -27.01
C LEU A 20 11.79 1.57 -26.01
N ARG A 21 11.25 0.56 -25.33
CA ARG A 21 10.18 0.75 -24.35
C ARG A 21 10.66 1.66 -23.21
N ARG A 22 9.81 2.60 -22.81
CA ARG A 22 10.08 3.54 -21.70
C ARG A 22 8.92 3.51 -20.72
N MET A 23 9.21 3.81 -19.47
CA MET A 23 8.17 3.88 -18.44
C MET A 23 7.15 4.96 -18.78
N ILE A 24 7.62 6.16 -19.14
CA ILE A 24 6.77 7.28 -19.62
C ILE A 24 7.30 7.80 -20.97
N GLY A 25 6.41 8.41 -21.77
CA GLY A 25 6.77 9.03 -23.04
C GLY A 25 7.24 8.07 -24.15
N GLY A 26 7.07 6.75 -23.98
CA GLY A 26 7.38 5.76 -24.98
C GLY A 26 6.28 5.64 -26.04
N ASN A 27 6.67 5.20 -27.27
CA ASN A 27 5.74 4.94 -28.37
C ASN A 27 5.21 3.49 -28.26
N THR A 28 4.28 3.25 -27.34
CA THR A 28 3.77 1.90 -27.05
C THR A 28 2.69 1.44 -28.01
N THR A 29 2.67 0.13 -28.33
CA THR A 29 1.54 -0.55 -28.99
C THR A 29 0.43 -0.94 -28.03
N ASN A 30 0.64 -0.87 -26.73
CA ASN A 30 -0.17 -1.45 -25.64
C ASN A 30 -0.28 -2.98 -25.63
N LEU A 31 0.54 -3.70 -26.42
CA LEU A 31 0.58 -5.16 -26.35
C LEU A 31 1.24 -5.63 -25.05
N ASN A 32 0.58 -6.53 -24.34
CA ASN A 32 1.15 -7.23 -23.19
C ASN A 32 1.96 -8.43 -23.69
N ASP A 33 3.28 -8.35 -23.59
CA ASP A 33 4.21 -9.44 -23.98
C ASP A 33 5.06 -9.83 -22.77
N PHE A 34 4.67 -10.91 -22.10
CA PHE A 34 5.39 -11.43 -20.92
C PHE A 34 6.71 -12.15 -21.26
N ASN A 35 6.97 -12.46 -22.55
CA ASN A 35 8.21 -13.10 -22.97
C ASN A 35 9.33 -12.07 -23.20
N ASN A 36 8.97 -10.80 -23.43
CA ASN A 36 9.90 -9.72 -23.74
C ASN A 36 9.63 -8.53 -22.80
N LEU A 37 10.21 -8.54 -21.60
CA LEU A 37 10.10 -7.48 -20.60
C LEU A 37 11.37 -6.63 -20.59
N ARG A 38 11.23 -5.31 -20.66
CA ARG A 38 12.31 -4.37 -20.36
C ARG A 38 12.55 -4.29 -18.86
N TYR A 39 11.48 -4.22 -18.10
CA TYR A 39 11.51 -4.12 -16.62
C TYR A 39 11.35 -5.52 -16.04
N THR A 40 12.43 -6.30 -16.05
CA THR A 40 12.42 -7.73 -15.69
C THR A 40 11.93 -8.03 -14.28
N TRP A 41 12.03 -7.07 -13.36
CA TRP A 41 11.51 -7.17 -12.00
C TRP A 41 9.97 -7.34 -11.95
N VAL A 42 9.26 -6.89 -13.00
CA VAL A 42 7.80 -7.03 -13.13
C VAL A 42 7.37 -8.48 -13.04
N ASN A 43 8.12 -9.41 -13.66
CA ASN A 43 7.74 -10.82 -13.66
C ASN A 43 7.63 -11.40 -12.25
N ASN A 44 8.61 -11.08 -11.38
CA ASN A 44 8.59 -11.53 -9.99
C ASN A 44 7.49 -10.82 -9.19
N TRP A 45 7.34 -9.51 -9.40
CA TRP A 45 6.28 -8.73 -8.75
C TRP A 45 4.90 -9.27 -9.10
N TYR A 46 4.64 -9.45 -10.40
CA TYR A 46 3.36 -9.94 -10.92
C TYR A 46 3.00 -11.30 -10.32
N ARG A 47 3.95 -12.24 -10.31
CA ARG A 47 3.75 -13.57 -9.71
C ARG A 47 3.48 -13.50 -8.22
N GLN A 48 4.21 -12.66 -7.49
CA GLN A 48 4.01 -12.46 -6.05
C GLN A 48 2.62 -11.90 -5.77
N ALA A 49 2.19 -10.86 -6.49
CA ALA A 49 0.88 -10.25 -6.33
C ALA A 49 -0.26 -11.23 -6.66
N MET A 50 -0.12 -12.04 -7.72
CA MET A 50 -1.07 -13.12 -8.05
C MET A 50 -1.14 -14.21 -6.97
N ASN A 51 0.00 -14.57 -6.37
CA ASN A 51 0.04 -15.54 -5.27
C ASN A 51 -0.56 -14.99 -3.98
N ASN A 52 -0.63 -13.68 -3.84
CA ASN A 52 -1.25 -13.01 -2.69
C ASN A 52 -2.78 -12.99 -2.75
N PHE A 53 -3.41 -13.56 -3.77
CA PHE A 53 -4.88 -13.59 -3.90
C PHE A 53 -5.56 -14.17 -2.65
N TRP A 54 -6.60 -13.48 -2.18
CA TRP A 54 -7.44 -13.87 -1.07
C TRP A 54 -8.81 -13.18 -1.18
N ILE A 55 -9.79 -13.65 -0.43
CA ILE A 55 -11.09 -13.02 -0.28
C ILE A 55 -11.44 -12.90 1.20
N PRO A 56 -12.14 -11.84 1.62
CA PRO A 56 -12.44 -11.58 3.04
C PRO A 56 -13.21 -12.73 3.72
N GLU A 57 -14.10 -13.37 3.01
CA GLU A 57 -14.96 -14.46 3.50
C GLU A 57 -14.19 -15.75 3.89
N GLU A 58 -12.89 -15.84 3.52
CA GLU A 58 -12.01 -16.93 4.00
C GLU A 58 -11.63 -16.76 5.47
N ILE A 59 -11.87 -15.56 6.06
CA ILE A 59 -11.46 -15.23 7.42
C ILE A 59 -12.64 -15.33 8.37
N ASN A 60 -12.44 -16.07 9.45
CA ASN A 60 -13.47 -16.29 10.45
C ASN A 60 -13.49 -15.16 11.50
N LEU A 61 -14.56 -14.37 11.52
CA LEU A 61 -14.78 -13.26 12.47
C LEU A 61 -15.63 -13.65 13.69
N SER A 62 -15.94 -14.94 13.90
CA SER A 62 -16.82 -15.37 15.00
C SER A 62 -16.30 -15.01 16.40
N GLN A 63 -14.99 -14.90 16.58
CA GLN A 63 -14.42 -14.46 17.85
C GLN A 63 -14.49 -12.92 17.96
N ASP A 64 -14.27 -12.21 16.87
CA ASP A 64 -14.31 -10.74 16.81
C ASP A 64 -15.72 -10.20 17.16
N ILE A 65 -16.77 -10.90 16.73
CA ILE A 65 -18.16 -10.57 17.10
C ILE A 65 -18.36 -10.60 18.62
N LYS A 66 -17.67 -11.51 19.34
CA LYS A 66 -17.73 -11.62 20.79
C LYS A 66 -16.83 -10.62 21.49
N ASP A 67 -15.67 -10.31 20.89
CA ASP A 67 -14.66 -9.46 21.48
C ASP A 67 -15.02 -7.96 21.35
N TYR A 68 -15.60 -7.55 20.21
CA TYR A 68 -15.86 -6.13 19.93
C TYR A 68 -16.72 -5.44 20.99
N PRO A 69 -17.82 -6.01 21.52
CA PRO A 69 -18.59 -5.41 22.63
C PRO A 69 -17.80 -5.31 23.94
N ASN A 70 -16.75 -6.11 24.09
CA ASN A 70 -15.91 -6.19 25.31
C ASN A 70 -14.59 -5.42 25.18
N LEU A 71 -14.35 -4.75 24.05
CA LEU A 71 -13.24 -3.80 23.93
C LEU A 71 -13.44 -2.65 24.92
N THR A 72 -12.35 -2.12 25.46
CA THR A 72 -12.41 -0.87 26.22
C THR A 72 -12.89 0.26 25.31
N ASP A 73 -13.40 1.36 25.88
CA ASP A 73 -13.86 2.51 25.10
C ASP A 73 -12.76 3.10 24.23
N ASP A 74 -11.50 3.12 24.73
CA ASP A 74 -10.33 3.55 23.98
C ASP A 74 -10.00 2.61 22.83
N GLU A 75 -10.00 1.29 23.07
CA GLU A 75 -9.76 0.28 22.03
C GLU A 75 -10.82 0.34 20.92
N ARG A 76 -12.10 0.47 21.29
CA ARG A 76 -13.20 0.55 20.33
C ARG A 76 -13.14 1.87 19.53
N THR A 77 -12.84 2.97 20.17
CA THR A 77 -12.64 4.27 19.51
C THR A 77 -11.49 4.20 18.52
N ALA A 78 -10.35 3.62 18.92
CA ALA A 78 -9.21 3.44 18.04
C ALA A 78 -9.54 2.52 16.85
N TYR A 79 -10.19 1.38 17.11
CA TYR A 79 -10.64 0.44 16.07
C TYR A 79 -11.49 1.14 15.01
N ASN A 80 -12.51 1.87 15.43
CA ASN A 80 -13.45 2.54 14.54
C ASN A 80 -12.78 3.65 13.72
N LYS A 81 -11.96 4.49 14.34
CA LYS A 81 -11.24 5.57 13.66
C LYS A 81 -10.22 5.05 12.65
N ILE A 82 -9.50 3.98 13.00
CA ILE A 82 -8.52 3.36 12.11
C ILE A 82 -9.23 2.76 10.88
N LEU A 83 -10.32 2.03 11.06
CA LEU A 83 -11.08 1.51 9.92
C LEU A 83 -11.66 2.63 9.05
N SER A 84 -12.23 3.68 9.63
CA SER A 84 -12.70 4.84 8.88
C SER A 84 -11.63 5.44 7.97
N PHE A 85 -10.39 5.47 8.44
CA PHE A 85 -9.25 5.96 7.68
C PHE A 85 -8.84 5.01 6.55
N LEU A 86 -8.67 3.72 6.87
CA LEU A 86 -8.22 2.71 5.90
C LEU A 86 -9.19 2.58 4.72
N VAL A 87 -10.48 2.48 5.00
CA VAL A 87 -11.53 2.38 3.95
C VAL A 87 -11.44 3.53 2.94
N PHE A 88 -11.22 4.76 3.41
CA PHE A 88 -11.15 5.91 2.52
C PHE A 88 -9.87 5.91 1.68
N LEU A 89 -8.72 5.58 2.26
CA LEU A 89 -7.45 5.56 1.54
C LEU A 89 -7.44 4.54 0.40
N ASP A 90 -7.88 3.31 0.65
CA ASP A 90 -7.94 2.29 -0.38
C ASP A 90 -8.98 2.62 -1.46
N SER A 91 -10.06 3.31 -1.07
CA SER A 91 -11.05 3.81 -2.03
C SER A 91 -10.47 4.86 -2.97
N ILE A 92 -9.63 5.80 -2.49
CA ILE A 92 -9.00 6.81 -3.35
C ILE A 92 -7.93 6.18 -4.26
N GLN A 93 -7.28 5.10 -3.79
CA GLN A 93 -6.29 4.37 -4.60
C GLN A 93 -6.94 3.70 -5.80
N THR A 94 -8.11 3.08 -5.66
CA THR A 94 -8.82 2.49 -6.79
C THR A 94 -9.10 3.49 -7.92
N ALA A 95 -9.30 4.77 -7.58
CA ALA A 95 -9.48 5.84 -8.55
C ALA A 95 -8.16 6.39 -9.11
N ASN A 96 -7.13 6.52 -8.28
CA ASN A 96 -5.86 7.15 -8.63
C ASN A 96 -4.96 6.24 -9.49
N LEU A 97 -4.87 4.93 -9.20
CA LEU A 97 -3.99 4.01 -9.92
C LEU A 97 -4.27 3.96 -11.44
N PRO A 98 -5.53 3.87 -11.91
CA PRO A 98 -5.84 4.00 -13.33
C PRO A 98 -5.40 5.34 -13.94
N CYS A 99 -5.53 6.45 -13.20
CA CYS A 99 -5.11 7.76 -13.67
C CYS A 99 -3.58 7.82 -13.90
N ILE A 100 -2.78 7.23 -13.02
CA ILE A 100 -1.34 7.06 -13.24
C ILE A 100 -1.10 6.19 -14.48
N GLY A 101 -1.81 5.08 -14.60
CA GLY A 101 -1.70 4.12 -15.68
C GLY A 101 -1.91 4.71 -17.07
N GLU A 102 -2.69 5.78 -17.22
CA GLU A 102 -2.89 6.49 -18.50
C GLU A 102 -1.59 7.09 -19.07
N TYR A 103 -0.60 7.39 -18.22
CA TYR A 103 0.67 8.00 -18.59
C TYR A 103 1.85 7.00 -18.59
N ILE A 104 1.67 5.82 -18.02
CA ILE A 104 2.68 4.76 -18.05
C ILE A 104 2.65 4.05 -19.39
N THR A 105 3.70 4.21 -20.19
CA THR A 105 3.81 3.62 -21.53
C THR A 105 4.42 2.22 -21.54
N ALA A 106 5.01 1.78 -20.43
CA ALA A 106 5.47 0.40 -20.24
C ALA A 106 4.30 -0.49 -19.83
N ASN A 107 3.83 -1.35 -20.74
CA ASN A 107 2.64 -2.18 -20.51
C ASN A 107 2.79 -3.15 -19.34
N GLU A 108 3.98 -3.72 -19.15
CA GLU A 108 4.26 -4.59 -18.03
C GLU A 108 4.07 -3.90 -16.67
N ILE A 109 4.41 -2.62 -16.56
CA ILE A 109 4.16 -1.84 -15.34
C ILE A 109 2.66 -1.55 -15.17
N ASN A 110 1.95 -1.28 -16.27
CA ASN A 110 0.49 -1.12 -16.23
C ASN A 110 -0.25 -2.37 -15.75
N LEU A 111 0.25 -3.55 -16.08
CA LEU A 111 -0.31 -4.80 -15.53
C LEU A 111 -0.16 -4.86 -14.01
N CYS A 112 0.96 -4.39 -13.47
CA CYS A 112 1.16 -4.31 -12.02
C CYS A 112 0.18 -3.32 -11.38
N LEU A 113 0.01 -2.12 -11.94
CA LEU A 113 -0.95 -1.13 -11.47
C LEU A 113 -2.40 -1.66 -11.49
N SER A 114 -2.76 -2.46 -12.51
CA SER A 114 -4.10 -3.05 -12.61
C SER A 114 -4.34 -4.09 -11.52
N ILE A 115 -3.32 -4.89 -11.16
CA ILE A 115 -3.42 -5.86 -10.06
C ILE A 115 -3.47 -5.13 -8.72
N GLN A 116 -2.66 -4.11 -8.51
CA GLN A 116 -2.76 -3.31 -7.30
C GLN A 116 -4.17 -2.72 -7.14
N ALA A 117 -4.73 -2.09 -8.18
CA ALA A 117 -6.09 -1.55 -8.13
C ALA A 117 -7.14 -2.63 -7.78
N PHE A 118 -6.98 -3.86 -8.25
CA PHE A 118 -7.81 -4.98 -7.84
C PHE A 118 -7.61 -5.32 -6.35
N GLN A 119 -6.39 -5.34 -5.84
CA GLN A 119 -6.11 -5.61 -4.43
C GLN A 119 -6.73 -4.54 -3.52
N GLU A 120 -6.70 -3.26 -3.92
CA GLU A 120 -7.40 -2.18 -3.18
C GLU A 120 -8.93 -2.39 -3.12
N CYS A 121 -9.53 -2.98 -4.17
CA CYS A 121 -10.94 -3.38 -4.12
C CYS A 121 -11.17 -4.49 -3.09
N VAL A 122 -10.27 -5.47 -3.00
CA VAL A 122 -10.35 -6.55 -1.99
C VAL A 122 -10.20 -5.99 -0.58
N HIS A 123 -9.26 -5.05 -0.36
CA HIS A 123 -9.06 -4.35 0.92
C HIS A 123 -10.34 -3.60 1.33
N SER A 124 -10.92 -2.81 0.42
CA SER A 124 -12.18 -2.09 0.68
C SER A 124 -13.33 -3.03 1.01
N GLN A 125 -13.42 -4.19 0.33
CA GLN A 125 -14.39 -5.24 0.65
C GLN A 125 -14.16 -5.83 2.03
N SER A 126 -12.89 -6.04 2.43
CA SER A 126 -12.56 -6.63 3.72
C SER A 126 -12.96 -5.75 4.89
N TYR A 127 -12.71 -4.45 4.81
CA TYR A 127 -13.18 -3.51 5.85
C TYR A 127 -14.71 -3.49 5.96
N SER A 128 -15.41 -3.58 4.83
CA SER A 128 -16.87 -3.68 4.83
C SER A 128 -17.33 -4.97 5.47
N TYR A 129 -16.68 -6.10 5.18
CA TYR A 129 -16.96 -7.40 5.77
C TYR A 129 -16.71 -7.41 7.28
N MET A 130 -15.59 -6.82 7.74
CA MET A 130 -15.30 -6.64 9.17
C MET A 130 -16.42 -5.87 9.86
N LEU A 131 -16.80 -4.70 9.34
CA LEU A 131 -17.80 -3.83 9.94
C LEU A 131 -19.20 -4.46 9.91
N ASP A 132 -19.60 -5.10 8.80
CA ASP A 132 -20.90 -5.80 8.70
C ASP A 132 -21.02 -6.96 9.68
N SER A 133 -19.89 -7.58 10.05
CA SER A 133 -19.86 -8.70 10.99
C SER A 133 -20.02 -8.27 12.45
N ILE A 134 -19.53 -7.09 12.83
CA ILE A 134 -19.39 -6.67 14.25
C ILE A 134 -20.31 -5.50 14.64
N CYS A 135 -20.79 -4.70 13.69
CA CYS A 135 -21.54 -3.49 13.93
C CYS A 135 -22.98 -3.57 13.41
N SER A 136 -23.86 -2.78 14.00
CA SER A 136 -25.18 -2.50 13.39
C SER A 136 -25.03 -1.67 12.11
N PRO A 137 -25.99 -1.70 11.17
CA PRO A 137 -25.93 -0.88 9.96
C PRO A 137 -25.78 0.63 10.21
N VAL A 138 -26.35 1.14 11.29
CA VAL A 138 -26.23 2.57 11.67
C VAL A 138 -24.82 2.87 12.12
N GLU A 139 -24.29 2.09 13.07
CA GLU A 139 -22.93 2.24 13.59
C GLU A 139 -21.88 2.09 12.48
N ARG A 140 -22.03 1.08 11.61
CA ARG A 140 -21.17 0.91 10.44
C ARG A 140 -21.13 2.16 9.58
N ASN A 141 -22.28 2.75 9.27
CA ASN A 141 -22.34 3.95 8.43
C ASN A 141 -21.66 5.16 9.11
N ASP A 142 -21.83 5.30 10.42
CA ASP A 142 -21.15 6.36 11.19
C ASP A 142 -19.62 6.17 11.15
N ILE A 143 -19.11 4.94 11.26
CA ILE A 143 -17.68 4.64 11.15
C ILE A 143 -17.16 4.94 9.76
N LEU A 144 -17.84 4.48 8.69
CA LEU A 144 -17.38 4.68 7.32
C LEU A 144 -17.18 6.15 6.94
N TYR A 145 -17.98 7.07 7.50
CA TYR A 145 -17.92 8.48 7.17
C TYR A 145 -17.31 9.37 8.28
N GLN A 146 -16.79 8.79 9.35
CA GLN A 146 -16.20 9.53 10.47
C GLN A 146 -15.03 10.42 10.03
N TRP A 147 -14.26 9.99 9.04
CA TRP A 147 -13.12 10.73 8.50
C TRP A 147 -13.47 12.15 8.00
N LYS A 148 -14.72 12.40 7.63
CA LYS A 148 -15.19 13.73 7.16
C LYS A 148 -15.24 14.77 8.26
N ASN A 149 -15.38 14.32 9.51
CA ASN A 149 -15.61 15.19 10.67
C ASN A 149 -14.44 15.14 11.68
N ASP A 150 -13.47 14.26 11.48
CA ASP A 150 -12.28 14.15 12.30
C ASP A 150 -11.12 14.94 11.66
N GLU A 151 -10.63 15.98 12.36
CA GLU A 151 -9.60 16.88 11.83
C GLU A 151 -8.29 16.16 11.46
N HIS A 152 -7.90 15.14 12.24
CA HIS A 152 -6.69 14.36 11.96
C HIS A 152 -6.85 13.54 10.69
N LEU A 153 -7.99 12.86 10.53
CA LEU A 153 -8.29 12.06 9.35
C LEU A 153 -8.42 12.95 8.11
N LEU A 154 -9.17 14.04 8.22
CA LEU A 154 -9.37 14.96 7.12
C LEU A 154 -8.05 15.57 6.62
N ARG A 155 -7.17 15.98 7.54
CA ARG A 155 -5.84 16.54 7.21
C ARG A 155 -4.98 15.53 6.43
N ARG A 156 -4.97 14.26 6.85
CA ARG A 156 -4.20 13.20 6.20
C ARG A 156 -4.72 12.89 4.80
N ASN A 157 -6.05 12.79 4.68
CA ASN A 157 -6.70 12.56 3.40
C ASN A 157 -6.48 13.75 2.44
N THR A 158 -6.54 14.98 2.95
CA THR A 158 -6.28 16.20 2.16
C THR A 158 -4.85 16.23 1.64
N PHE A 159 -3.86 15.88 2.46
CA PHE A 159 -2.46 15.85 2.02
C PHE A 159 -2.23 14.93 0.81
N ILE A 160 -2.79 13.73 0.83
CA ILE A 160 -2.70 12.79 -0.30
C ILE A 160 -3.56 13.27 -1.47
N GLY A 161 -4.79 13.68 -1.20
CA GLY A 161 -5.74 14.15 -2.22
C GLY A 161 -5.25 15.37 -3.00
N ASP A 162 -4.60 16.32 -2.33
CA ASP A 162 -4.05 17.52 -2.97
C ASP A 162 -2.91 17.17 -3.93
N LEU A 163 -2.05 16.20 -3.58
CA LEU A 163 -0.99 15.71 -4.47
C LEU A 163 -1.56 15.00 -5.71
N TYR A 164 -2.65 14.25 -5.54
CA TYR A 164 -3.33 13.60 -6.66
C TYR A 164 -4.03 14.62 -7.57
N ASN A 165 -4.70 15.60 -6.97
CA ASN A 165 -5.34 16.69 -7.70
C ASN A 165 -4.31 17.56 -8.45
N GLU A 166 -3.18 17.88 -7.81
CA GLU A 166 -2.10 18.64 -8.47
C GLU A 166 -1.61 17.94 -9.75
N PHE A 167 -1.46 16.62 -9.72
CA PHE A 167 -1.11 15.86 -10.91
C PHE A 167 -2.20 15.91 -11.98
N GLN A 168 -3.48 15.77 -11.58
CA GLN A 168 -4.61 15.85 -12.50
C GLN A 168 -4.72 17.22 -13.22
N GLU A 169 -4.28 18.29 -12.55
CA GLU A 169 -4.27 19.64 -13.10
C GLU A 169 -3.06 19.89 -14.02
N LYS A 170 -1.85 19.60 -13.51
CA LYS A 170 -0.59 19.98 -14.17
C LYS A 170 -0.13 18.98 -15.23
N LYS A 171 -0.25 17.68 -14.99
CA LYS A 171 0.10 16.58 -15.92
C LYS A 171 1.52 16.69 -16.47
N ASP A 172 2.49 16.96 -15.61
CA ASP A 172 3.91 16.99 -15.95
C ASP A 172 4.71 15.88 -15.26
N ASP A 173 5.95 15.66 -15.73
CA ASP A 173 6.82 14.58 -15.23
C ASP A 173 7.08 14.69 -13.73
N PHE A 174 7.23 15.89 -13.18
CA PHE A 174 7.53 16.07 -11.76
C PHE A 174 6.30 15.86 -10.89
N THR A 175 5.12 16.31 -11.31
CA THR A 175 3.89 16.03 -10.57
C THR A 175 3.53 14.55 -10.61
N LEU A 176 3.85 13.82 -11.69
CA LEU A 176 3.76 12.35 -11.72
C LEU A 176 4.71 11.71 -10.70
N LEU A 177 5.96 12.18 -10.61
CA LEU A 177 6.91 11.70 -9.60
C LEU A 177 6.40 11.97 -8.18
N LYS A 178 5.80 13.12 -7.93
CA LYS A 178 5.17 13.46 -6.64
C LYS A 178 4.01 12.53 -6.31
N VAL A 179 3.15 12.18 -7.27
CA VAL A 179 2.07 11.22 -7.09
C VAL A 179 2.60 9.83 -6.77
N MET A 180 3.65 9.37 -7.46
CA MET A 180 4.31 8.11 -7.13
C MET A 180 4.88 8.13 -5.71
N MET A 181 5.47 9.26 -5.28
CA MET A 181 5.96 9.43 -3.92
C MET A 181 4.81 9.47 -2.90
N ALA A 182 3.67 10.08 -3.23
CA ALA A 182 2.48 10.09 -2.39
C ALA A 182 1.92 8.68 -2.17
N ASN A 183 1.84 7.86 -3.24
CA ASN A 183 1.50 6.43 -3.13
C ASN A 183 2.49 5.69 -2.24
N TYR A 184 3.79 5.91 -2.43
CA TYR A 184 4.83 5.27 -1.63
C TYR A 184 4.76 5.64 -0.14
N ILE A 185 4.34 6.88 0.18
CA ILE A 185 4.08 7.35 1.55
C ILE A 185 2.81 6.70 2.10
N LEU A 186 1.73 6.67 1.33
CA LEU A 186 0.46 6.09 1.73
C LEU A 186 0.64 4.61 2.10
N GLU A 187 1.18 3.80 1.20
CA GLU A 187 1.40 2.36 1.38
C GLU A 187 2.47 2.07 2.44
N GLY A 188 3.53 2.90 2.49
CA GLY A 188 4.73 2.64 3.28
C GLY A 188 4.74 3.23 4.68
N ILE A 189 3.85 4.19 4.98
CA ILE A 189 3.84 4.95 6.24
C ILE A 189 2.44 5.02 6.85
N TYR A 190 1.41 5.43 6.10
CA TYR A 190 0.11 5.83 6.65
C TYR A 190 -0.73 4.70 7.26
N PHE A 191 -0.41 3.45 6.95
CA PHE A 191 -1.16 2.29 7.47
C PHE A 191 -0.58 1.73 8.77
N TYR A 192 0.66 2.07 9.10
CA TYR A 192 1.43 1.30 10.07
C TYR A 192 1.01 1.49 11.54
N SER A 193 0.50 2.66 11.93
CA SER A 193 -0.13 2.81 13.26
C SER A 193 -1.38 1.93 13.39
N GLY A 194 -2.16 1.83 12.33
CA GLY A 194 -3.30 0.93 12.25
C GLY A 194 -2.88 -0.54 12.36
N PHE A 195 -1.90 -0.96 11.56
CA PHE A 195 -1.43 -2.35 11.57
C PHE A 195 -0.90 -2.76 12.94
N MET A 196 -0.06 -1.94 13.59
CA MET A 196 0.45 -2.25 14.92
C MET A 196 -0.67 -2.30 15.98
N PHE A 197 -1.73 -1.49 15.85
CA PHE A 197 -2.88 -1.55 16.73
C PHE A 197 -3.61 -2.89 16.63
N PHE A 198 -3.97 -3.34 15.43
CA PHE A 198 -4.67 -4.62 15.23
C PHE A 198 -3.81 -5.81 15.67
N TYR A 199 -2.52 -5.81 15.37
CA TYR A 199 -1.60 -6.84 15.85
C TYR A 199 -1.47 -6.85 17.35
N ASN A 200 -1.49 -5.67 18.00
CA ASN A 200 -1.46 -5.55 19.44
C ASN A 200 -2.74 -6.08 20.09
N LEU A 201 -3.91 -5.85 19.52
CA LEU A 201 -5.16 -6.47 19.97
C LEU A 201 -5.06 -8.01 19.93
N SER A 202 -4.61 -8.55 18.80
CA SER A 202 -4.45 -10.01 18.63
C SER A 202 -3.42 -10.60 19.61
N ARG A 203 -2.30 -9.90 19.83
CA ARG A 203 -1.29 -10.30 20.83
C ARG A 203 -1.86 -10.38 22.24
N ASN A 204 -2.86 -9.55 22.55
CA ASN A 204 -3.57 -9.52 23.81
C ASN A 204 -4.83 -10.43 23.80
N GLY A 205 -4.95 -11.32 22.82
CA GLY A 205 -6.05 -12.30 22.73
C GLY A 205 -7.40 -11.72 22.29
N LYS A 206 -7.40 -10.57 21.60
CA LYS A 206 -8.61 -9.87 21.12
C LYS A 206 -8.60 -9.74 19.60
N MET A 207 -9.77 -9.79 18.97
CA MET A 207 -9.98 -9.48 17.55
C MET A 207 -9.04 -10.23 16.59
N PRO A 208 -8.91 -11.56 16.70
CA PRO A 208 -7.96 -12.34 15.90
C PRO A 208 -8.28 -12.36 14.40
N GLY A 209 -9.56 -12.33 14.04
CA GLY A 209 -10.01 -12.28 12.65
C GLY A 209 -9.65 -10.96 11.99
N SER A 210 -9.96 -9.83 12.62
CA SER A 210 -9.56 -8.50 12.16
C SER A 210 -8.04 -8.41 11.97
N ALA A 211 -7.26 -8.90 12.92
CA ALA A 211 -5.80 -8.92 12.79
C ALA A 211 -5.34 -9.82 11.63
N GLN A 212 -6.06 -10.88 11.31
CA GLN A 212 -5.75 -11.75 10.17
C GLN A 212 -6.03 -11.04 8.84
N GLU A 213 -7.13 -10.30 8.70
CA GLU A 213 -7.41 -9.48 7.52
C GLU A 213 -6.34 -8.42 7.32
N ILE A 214 -6.05 -7.65 8.36
CA ILE A 214 -4.97 -6.63 8.35
C ILE A 214 -3.61 -7.25 7.99
N ARG A 215 -3.34 -8.49 8.36
CA ARG A 215 -2.11 -9.20 7.98
C ARG A 215 -2.06 -9.47 6.47
N TYR A 216 -3.19 -9.84 5.85
CA TYR A 216 -3.26 -10.05 4.41
C TYR A 216 -3.15 -8.72 3.65
N ILE A 217 -3.80 -7.67 4.12
CA ILE A 217 -3.65 -6.32 3.59
C ILE A 217 -2.18 -5.88 3.68
N ASN A 218 -1.55 -5.91 4.86
CA ASN A 218 -0.15 -5.50 5.02
C ASN A 218 0.82 -6.29 4.11
N ARG A 219 0.55 -7.55 3.85
CA ARG A 219 1.33 -8.34 2.88
C ARG A 219 1.19 -7.76 1.47
N ASP A 220 0.00 -7.37 1.06
CA ASP A 220 -0.26 -6.77 -0.24
C ASP A 220 0.38 -5.37 -0.31
N GLU A 221 0.28 -4.54 0.76
CA GLU A 221 0.93 -3.23 0.84
C GLU A 221 2.46 -3.32 0.69
N ASN A 222 3.09 -4.37 1.19
CA ASN A 222 4.52 -4.59 0.96
C ASN A 222 4.84 -4.80 -0.53
N THR A 223 3.94 -5.41 -1.31
CA THR A 223 4.10 -5.51 -2.77
C THR A 223 3.85 -4.18 -3.45
N HIS A 224 2.89 -3.38 -2.99
CA HIS A 224 2.61 -2.03 -3.49
C HIS A 224 3.79 -1.08 -3.27
N ILE A 225 4.37 -1.08 -2.07
CA ILE A 225 5.61 -0.34 -1.75
C ILE A 225 6.72 -0.73 -2.71
N TRP A 226 6.90 -2.02 -2.98
CA TRP A 226 7.93 -2.49 -3.90
C TRP A 226 7.68 -2.04 -5.35
N LEU A 227 6.43 -2.01 -5.80
CA LEU A 227 6.05 -1.49 -7.12
C LEU A 227 6.46 -0.03 -7.26
N PHE A 228 5.98 0.85 -6.38
CA PHE A 228 6.26 2.28 -6.47
C PHE A 228 7.74 2.61 -6.25
N ARG A 229 8.42 1.88 -5.35
CA ARG A 229 9.87 1.98 -5.22
C ARG A 229 10.58 1.74 -6.56
N ASN A 230 10.25 0.65 -7.24
CA ASN A 230 10.89 0.31 -8.51
C ASN A 230 10.53 1.32 -9.60
N MET A 231 9.29 1.79 -9.68
CA MET A 231 8.88 2.84 -10.61
C MET A 231 9.69 4.13 -10.39
N ILE A 232 9.83 4.59 -9.15
CA ILE A 232 10.63 5.79 -8.82
C ILE A 232 12.11 5.58 -9.20
N LEU A 233 12.68 4.41 -8.93
CA LEU A 233 14.06 4.10 -9.29
C LEU A 233 14.26 4.00 -10.81
N GLU A 234 13.30 3.49 -11.57
CA GLU A 234 13.36 3.49 -13.04
C GLU A 234 13.19 4.91 -13.60
N MET A 235 12.32 5.76 -13.03
CA MET A 235 12.29 7.19 -13.38
C MET A 235 13.64 7.86 -13.13
N LYS A 236 14.29 7.57 -12.01
CA LYS A 236 15.63 8.12 -11.70
C LYS A 236 16.69 7.74 -12.74
N LYS A 237 16.57 6.56 -13.33
CA LYS A 237 17.50 6.11 -14.39
C LYS A 237 17.16 6.71 -15.75
N GLU A 238 15.87 6.81 -16.10
CA GLU A 238 15.42 7.25 -17.43
C GLU A 238 15.36 8.77 -17.58
N LEU A 239 15.10 9.48 -16.47
CA LEU A 239 14.92 10.93 -16.40
C LEU A 239 15.72 11.52 -15.22
N PRO A 240 17.06 11.38 -15.21
CA PRO A 240 17.89 11.86 -14.11
C PRO A 240 17.76 13.37 -13.86
N GLU A 241 17.37 14.13 -14.87
CA GLU A 241 17.10 15.58 -14.79
C GLU A 241 15.91 15.94 -13.87
N LEU A 242 15.03 14.99 -13.55
CA LEU A 242 13.95 15.19 -12.56
C LEU A 242 14.47 15.10 -11.12
N PHE A 243 15.66 14.54 -10.90
CA PHE A 243 16.20 14.31 -9.55
C PHE A 243 17.26 15.37 -9.19
N THR A 244 16.92 16.65 -9.42
CA THR A 244 17.74 17.78 -8.97
C THR A 244 17.77 17.85 -7.44
N PRO A 245 18.79 18.50 -6.83
CA PRO A 245 18.83 18.70 -5.38
C PRO A 245 17.53 19.33 -4.82
N GLU A 246 16.93 20.29 -5.55
CA GLU A 246 15.67 20.94 -5.19
C GLU A 246 14.51 19.94 -5.19
N HIS A 247 14.35 19.15 -6.25
CA HIS A 247 13.29 18.14 -6.33
C HIS A 247 13.45 17.03 -5.28
N ILE A 248 14.69 16.59 -5.02
CA ILE A 248 14.97 15.61 -3.96
C ILE A 248 14.57 16.17 -2.59
N GLU A 249 14.87 17.45 -2.32
CA GLU A 249 14.45 18.07 -1.04
C GLU A 249 12.92 18.15 -0.92
N ILE A 250 12.20 18.41 -2.01
CA ILE A 250 10.72 18.36 -2.02
C ILE A 250 10.23 16.94 -1.67
N LEU A 251 10.75 15.90 -2.32
CA LEU A 251 10.37 14.51 -2.03
C LEU A 251 10.69 14.10 -0.58
N LYS A 252 11.82 14.58 -0.06
CA LYS A 252 12.24 14.38 1.32
C LYS A 252 11.26 15.03 2.31
N GLU A 253 10.88 16.28 2.07
CA GLU A 253 9.90 16.97 2.93
C GLU A 253 8.50 16.34 2.83
N MET A 254 8.10 15.82 1.66
CA MET A 254 6.86 15.05 1.53
C MET A 254 6.87 13.82 2.45
N LEU A 255 7.96 13.04 2.46
CA LEU A 255 8.06 11.86 3.31
C LEU A 255 8.11 12.23 4.79
N LYS A 256 8.86 13.29 5.16
CA LYS A 256 8.88 13.80 6.53
C LYS A 256 7.51 14.26 7.00
N GLU A 257 6.73 14.92 6.14
CA GLU A 257 5.36 15.31 6.47
C GLU A 257 4.49 14.06 6.67
N GLY A 258 4.61 13.05 5.82
CA GLY A 258 3.94 11.76 6.01
C GLY A 258 4.26 11.12 7.35
N VAL A 259 5.53 11.08 7.73
CA VAL A 259 5.99 10.56 9.03
C VAL A 259 5.43 11.40 10.19
N ARG A 260 5.48 12.74 10.11
CA ARG A 260 4.92 13.63 11.15
C ARG A 260 3.42 13.39 11.35
N GLN A 261 2.68 13.26 10.25
CA GLN A 261 1.23 13.03 10.32
C GLN A 261 0.90 11.65 10.87
N GLU A 262 1.67 10.62 10.51
CA GLU A 262 1.45 9.27 11.04
C GLU A 262 1.75 9.19 12.54
N ILE A 263 2.83 9.81 13.01
CA ILE A 263 3.14 9.92 14.45
C ILE A 263 2.04 10.67 15.18
N ALA A 264 1.61 11.84 14.68
CA ALA A 264 0.54 12.61 15.30
C ALA A 264 -0.77 11.83 15.35
N TRP A 265 -1.10 11.09 14.29
CA TRP A 265 -2.24 10.20 14.22
C TRP A 265 -2.15 9.06 15.23
N GLY A 266 -1.04 8.34 15.27
CA GLY A 266 -0.82 7.25 16.22
C GLY A 266 -0.88 7.74 17.69
N HIS A 267 -0.34 8.93 17.97
CA HIS A 267 -0.45 9.55 19.31
C HIS A 267 -1.88 9.92 19.67
N TYR A 268 -2.68 10.35 18.71
CA TYR A 268 -4.07 10.73 18.92
C TYR A 268 -4.97 9.52 19.12
N VAL A 269 -4.84 8.51 18.26
CA VAL A 269 -5.78 7.37 18.20
C VAL A 269 -5.39 6.24 19.15
N ILE A 270 -4.08 6.03 19.38
CA ILE A 270 -3.53 4.96 20.22
C ILE A 270 -2.95 5.55 21.52
N GLY A 271 -2.03 6.48 21.38
CA GLY A 271 -1.38 7.18 22.49
C GLY A 271 -0.75 6.25 23.52
N ASN A 272 -1.05 6.50 24.80
CA ASN A 272 -0.66 5.66 25.94
C ASN A 272 -1.87 4.93 26.56
N GLN A 273 -3.06 5.07 25.98
CA GLN A 273 -4.29 4.49 26.50
C GLN A 273 -4.51 3.03 26.06
N ILE A 274 -3.82 2.59 25.02
CA ILE A 274 -3.88 1.20 24.54
C ILE A 274 -2.77 0.37 25.19
N ALA A 275 -3.18 -0.63 25.96
CA ALA A 275 -2.23 -1.49 26.66
C ALA A 275 -1.23 -2.14 25.69
N GLY A 276 0.08 -2.04 25.99
CA GLY A 276 1.15 -2.61 25.19
C GLY A 276 1.70 -1.70 24.09
N LEU A 277 1.16 -0.50 23.92
CA LEU A 277 1.67 0.54 23.00
C LEU A 277 1.88 1.85 23.75
N THR A 278 2.90 2.61 23.35
CA THR A 278 3.19 3.95 23.88
C THR A 278 3.49 4.93 22.75
N LYS A 279 3.36 6.21 23.04
CA LYS A 279 3.71 7.29 22.10
C LYS A 279 5.17 7.21 21.64
N GLU A 280 6.08 6.84 22.54
CA GLU A 280 7.49 6.65 22.24
C GLU A 280 7.70 5.50 21.24
N MET A 281 7.11 4.32 21.52
CA MET A 281 7.17 3.17 20.61
C MET A 281 6.65 3.50 19.21
N ILE A 282 5.54 4.24 19.12
CA ILE A 282 4.96 4.68 17.84
C ILE A 282 5.94 5.61 17.12
N THR A 283 6.49 6.61 17.82
CA THR A 283 7.43 7.58 17.24
C THR A 283 8.66 6.89 16.68
N ASP A 284 9.32 6.05 17.47
CA ASP A 284 10.54 5.34 17.08
C ASP A 284 10.31 4.44 15.87
N TYR A 285 9.20 3.70 15.87
CA TYR A 285 8.88 2.78 14.79
C TYR A 285 8.54 3.51 13.48
N ILE A 286 7.75 4.58 13.52
CA ILE A 286 7.39 5.32 12.31
C ILE A 286 8.59 6.11 11.75
N GLN A 287 9.49 6.63 12.60
CA GLN A 287 10.75 7.24 12.14
C GLN A 287 11.69 6.21 11.50
N TYR A 288 11.78 5.01 12.09
CA TYR A 288 12.50 3.89 11.48
C TYR A 288 11.93 3.53 10.09
N LEU A 289 10.61 3.43 9.96
CA LEU A 289 9.96 3.16 8.66
C LEU A 289 10.25 4.28 7.66
N GLY A 290 10.19 5.55 8.07
CA GLY A 290 10.55 6.68 7.23
C GLY A 290 11.97 6.57 6.68
N ASN A 291 12.93 6.21 7.52
CA ASN A 291 14.30 5.93 7.09
C ASN A 291 14.37 4.77 6.11
N LEU A 292 13.73 3.65 6.43
CA LEU A 292 13.72 2.46 5.58
C LEU A 292 13.19 2.80 4.17
N ARG A 293 12.11 3.58 4.09
CA ARG A 293 11.52 4.00 2.81
C ARG A 293 12.47 4.90 2.02
N PHE A 294 13.12 5.88 2.65
CA PHE A 294 13.99 6.82 1.96
C PHE A 294 15.32 6.21 1.53
N ILE A 295 15.92 5.38 2.38
CA ILE A 295 17.13 4.60 2.07
C ILE A 295 16.87 3.66 0.88
N ASN A 296 15.70 3.03 0.81
CA ASN A 296 15.32 2.15 -0.29
C ASN A 296 15.18 2.87 -1.65
N LEU A 297 15.02 4.20 -1.66
CA LEU A 297 15.09 5.04 -2.86
C LEU A 297 16.52 5.50 -3.20
N GLY A 298 17.52 5.09 -2.39
CA GLY A 298 18.93 5.41 -2.59
C GLY A 298 19.29 6.81 -2.08
N PHE A 299 18.66 7.27 -1.00
CA PHE A 299 18.94 8.53 -0.32
C PHE A 299 19.45 8.29 1.12
N ASP A 300 20.02 9.32 1.73
CA ASP A 300 20.48 9.26 3.12
C ASP A 300 19.32 9.21 4.11
N PRO A 301 19.51 8.62 5.31
CA PRO A 301 18.44 8.52 6.31
C PRO A 301 17.93 9.89 6.76
N LEU A 302 16.61 9.98 7.01
CA LEU A 302 15.91 11.19 7.47
C LEU A 302 16.16 11.46 8.96
N TYR A 303 16.27 10.38 9.74
CA TYR A 303 16.36 10.35 11.21
C TYR A 303 17.59 9.51 11.60
N PRO A 304 18.79 10.12 11.77
CA PRO A 304 20.04 9.37 11.95
C PRO A 304 20.02 8.37 13.12
N ASP A 305 19.27 8.68 14.18
CA ASP A 305 19.18 7.85 15.40
C ASP A 305 18.20 6.66 15.27
N HIS A 306 17.41 6.58 14.17
CA HIS A 306 16.38 5.57 13.95
C HIS A 306 16.64 4.71 12.70
N THR A 307 17.89 4.30 12.48
CA THR A 307 18.28 3.48 11.31
C THR A 307 18.08 1.98 11.52
N GLN A 308 17.81 1.55 12.75
CA GLN A 308 17.55 0.17 13.11
C GLN A 308 16.13 0.00 13.64
N GLU A 309 15.53 -1.17 13.39
CA GLU A 309 14.22 -1.49 13.95
C GLU A 309 14.27 -1.46 15.49
N PRO A 310 13.38 -0.70 16.15
CA PRO A 310 13.34 -0.65 17.62
C PRO A 310 13.05 -2.03 18.21
N ASP A 311 13.83 -2.45 19.21
CA ASP A 311 13.65 -3.74 19.88
C ASP A 311 12.24 -3.91 20.44
N SER A 312 11.64 -2.83 20.95
CA SER A 312 10.27 -2.79 21.47
C SER A 312 9.20 -3.10 20.42
N MET A 313 9.52 -2.97 19.12
CA MET A 313 8.58 -3.12 18.01
C MET A 313 8.89 -4.31 17.08
N ARG A 314 9.92 -5.10 17.33
CA ARG A 314 10.26 -6.29 16.52
C ARG A 314 9.14 -7.33 16.42
N TRP A 315 8.24 -7.33 17.39
CA TRP A 315 7.06 -8.21 17.36
C TRP A 315 6.10 -7.85 16.20
N VAL A 316 6.09 -6.59 15.72
CA VAL A 316 5.23 -6.18 14.59
C VAL A 316 5.63 -6.94 13.32
N SER A 317 6.92 -7.04 13.03
CA SER A 317 7.42 -7.80 11.87
C SER A 317 7.10 -9.30 11.95
N GLN A 318 7.03 -9.88 13.15
CA GLN A 318 6.60 -11.27 13.33
C GLN A 318 5.13 -11.48 12.99
N TYR A 319 4.27 -10.50 13.33
CA TYR A 319 2.85 -10.54 12.99
C TYR A 319 2.59 -10.23 11.51
N SER A 320 3.38 -9.36 10.90
CA SER A 320 3.26 -9.02 9.47
C SER A 320 3.75 -10.14 8.54
N ASN A 321 4.48 -11.14 9.06
CA ASN A 321 5.06 -12.23 8.28
C ASN A 321 3.99 -13.30 7.96
N ALA A 322 3.00 -12.90 7.13
CA ALA A 322 1.89 -13.77 6.70
C ALA A 322 2.34 -14.98 5.86
N ASN A 323 3.60 -15.00 5.40
CA ASN A 323 4.15 -16.12 4.63
C ASN A 323 4.20 -17.42 5.42
N MET A 324 4.28 -17.37 6.75
CA MET A 324 4.27 -18.59 7.57
C MET A 324 2.90 -19.29 7.63
N VAL A 325 1.79 -18.57 7.38
CA VAL A 325 0.43 -19.14 7.47
C VAL A 325 -0.05 -19.73 6.14
N LYS A 326 0.46 -19.21 5.00
CA LYS A 326 0.10 -19.72 3.66
C LYS A 326 0.98 -20.86 3.14
N THR A 327 2.11 -21.16 3.76
CA THR A 327 2.97 -22.28 3.34
C THR A 327 2.18 -23.59 3.36
N ASP A 328 1.37 -23.85 4.38
CA ASP A 328 0.54 -25.05 4.49
C ASP A 328 -0.60 -25.13 3.46
N PHE A 329 -1.19 -23.98 3.10
CA PHE A 329 -2.29 -23.93 2.13
C PHE A 329 -1.80 -24.05 0.67
N PHE A 330 -0.63 -23.54 0.35
CA PHE A 330 -0.04 -23.63 -0.99
C PHE A 330 0.72 -24.92 -1.23
N GLU A 331 1.25 -25.58 -0.21
CA GLU A 331 1.75 -26.95 -0.35
C GLU A 331 0.64 -27.91 -0.80
N ALA A 332 -0.60 -27.73 -0.33
CA ALA A 332 -1.75 -28.50 -0.79
C ALA A 332 -2.20 -28.11 -2.21
N LYS A 333 -2.05 -26.83 -2.64
CA LYS A 333 -2.39 -26.38 -4.01
C LYS A 333 -1.25 -26.59 -5.03
N SER A 334 0.01 -26.57 -4.64
CA SER A 334 1.13 -26.76 -5.54
C SER A 334 1.15 -28.17 -6.16
N THR A 335 0.66 -29.18 -5.44
CA THR A 335 0.49 -30.54 -5.97
C THR A 335 -0.61 -30.65 -7.03
N ALA A 336 -1.65 -29.81 -6.97
CA ALA A 336 -2.69 -29.78 -8.00
C ALA A 336 -2.24 -28.99 -9.27
N TYR A 337 -1.41 -27.97 -9.09
CA TYR A 337 -0.88 -27.17 -10.20
C TYR A 337 0.26 -27.89 -10.95
N ALA A 338 1.10 -28.65 -10.23
CA ALA A 338 2.12 -29.50 -10.84
C ALA A 338 1.51 -30.62 -11.70
N LYS A 339 0.28 -31.09 -11.37
CA LYS A 339 -0.44 -32.07 -12.20
C LYS A 339 -1.02 -31.49 -13.48
N SER A 340 -1.31 -30.17 -13.54
CA SER A 340 -1.82 -29.53 -14.76
C SER A 340 -0.72 -29.18 -15.77
N THR A 341 0.49 -28.91 -15.31
CA THR A 341 1.66 -28.70 -16.18
C THR A 341 2.16 -29.99 -16.81
N ALA A 342 2.04 -31.12 -16.13
CA ALA A 342 2.39 -32.44 -16.69
C ALA A 342 1.43 -32.91 -17.83
N LEU A 343 0.24 -32.31 -17.95
CA LEU A 343 -0.72 -32.60 -19.02
C LEU A 343 -0.52 -31.74 -20.28
N ILE A 344 0.36 -30.74 -20.23
CA ILE A 344 0.66 -29.85 -21.38
C ILE A 344 1.89 -30.32 -22.15
N ASP A 345 2.74 -31.13 -21.53
CA ASP A 345 3.92 -31.71 -22.19
C ASP A 345 3.61 -32.95 -23.02
N ASP A 346 2.36 -33.45 -23.02
CA ASP A 346 1.90 -34.60 -23.81
C ASP A 346 0.95 -34.22 -24.98
N LEU A 347 0.87 -32.91 -25.35
CA LEU A 347 0.16 -32.40 -26.51
C LEU A 347 1.12 -31.67 -27.46
#